data_6aa732c2d0696532580982f4b4b6f0ad
#
_entry.id   6aa732c2d0696532580982f4b4b6f0ad
#
_cell.length_a   1.000
_cell.length_b   1.000
_cell.length_c   1.000
_cell.angle_alpha   90.00
_cell.angle_beta   90.00
_cell.angle_gamma   90.00
#
_symmetry.space_group_name_H-M   'P 1'
#
loop_
_entity.id
_entity.type
_entity.pdbx_description
1 polymer ?
#
loop_
_entity_poly.entity_id
_entity_poly.type
_entity_poly.pdbx_seq_one_letter_code
_entity_poly.pdbx_strand_id
1 'polypeptide(L)'
;MSKIGIISGGGKLPVLIGNNLIKKNYDVIFFVIKNTFNNEFYSNFRIVEIKLNSIKKIFKTLEENEINKIILAGNIPRPSLKDINFDFETIDFAKKLFLSKKGDNELLIAITKLFQEKGFEYLNWKEYCTELFSSKNNLTNSEPSKEANLNLSKALNIFKNYGNLDIGQSLIVQNEIVLGLEAAEGTDKLIIRCADLKTNGDKGILIKASKYNQSNILDIPTIGKKTLELLIENNYEGVFIEKQNCLIIDKDDTINLANSKNLFISTFEKI
;
A
#
# COMPACT_ATOMS: atom_id res chain seq x y z
N MET A 1 -14.60 -16.78 -19.48
CA MET A 1 -13.67 -16.30 -18.42
C MET A 1 -14.30 -15.09 -17.77
N SER A 2 -14.17 -14.92 -16.45
CA SER A 2 -14.68 -13.72 -15.77
C SER A 2 -13.71 -12.57 -16.06
N LYS A 3 -14.24 -11.46 -16.61
CA LYS A 3 -13.46 -10.23 -16.85
C LYS A 3 -13.32 -9.42 -15.56
N ILE A 4 -12.12 -8.92 -15.30
CA ILE A 4 -11.83 -8.05 -14.16
C ILE A 4 -11.18 -6.77 -14.65
N GLY A 5 -11.73 -5.63 -14.28
CA GLY A 5 -11.13 -4.32 -14.52
C GLY A 5 -10.28 -3.89 -13.32
N ILE A 6 -9.00 -3.60 -13.55
CA ILE A 6 -8.13 -3.00 -12.53
C ILE A 6 -8.05 -1.50 -12.79
N ILE A 7 -8.67 -0.70 -11.93
CA ILE A 7 -8.51 0.76 -11.94
C ILE A 7 -7.17 1.06 -11.28
N SER A 8 -6.21 1.49 -12.10
CA SER A 8 -4.80 1.47 -11.79
C SER A 8 -4.24 2.88 -11.62
N GLY A 9 -3.79 3.17 -10.40
CA GLY A 9 -2.95 4.31 -10.10
C GLY A 9 -1.46 4.02 -10.32
N GLY A 10 -0.59 4.82 -9.70
CA GLY A 10 0.85 4.67 -9.80
C GLY A 10 1.42 3.46 -9.03
N GLY A 11 2.65 3.08 -9.37
CA GLY A 11 3.40 2.01 -8.72
C GLY A 11 3.22 0.64 -9.36
N LYS A 12 3.95 -0.36 -8.84
CA LYS A 12 3.99 -1.73 -9.37
C LYS A 12 2.82 -2.62 -8.91
N LEU A 13 2.13 -2.25 -7.82
CA LEU A 13 1.10 -3.10 -7.21
C LEU A 13 -0.01 -3.52 -8.19
N PRO A 14 -0.59 -2.62 -9.02
CA PRO A 14 -1.63 -3.03 -9.98
C PRO A 14 -1.17 -4.14 -10.91
N VAL A 15 0.06 -4.05 -11.41
CA VAL A 15 0.63 -5.05 -12.32
C VAL A 15 0.88 -6.38 -11.62
N LEU A 16 1.34 -6.37 -10.37
CA LEU A 16 1.49 -7.59 -9.57
C LEU A 16 0.15 -8.30 -9.37
N ILE A 17 -0.91 -7.53 -9.05
CA ILE A 17 -2.27 -8.07 -8.94
C ILE A 17 -2.74 -8.65 -10.27
N GLY A 18 -2.58 -7.91 -11.37
CA GLY A 18 -2.99 -8.36 -12.70
C GLY A 18 -2.28 -9.64 -13.13
N ASN A 19 -0.98 -9.75 -12.92
CA ASN A 19 -0.21 -10.96 -13.18
C ASN A 19 -0.76 -12.18 -12.42
N ASN A 20 -1.12 -12.00 -11.15
CA ASN A 20 -1.67 -13.08 -10.34
C ASN A 20 -3.07 -13.50 -10.80
N LEU A 21 -3.91 -12.55 -11.18
CA LEU A 21 -5.22 -12.82 -11.76
C LEU A 21 -5.10 -13.58 -13.09
N ILE A 22 -4.19 -13.16 -13.97
CA ILE A 22 -3.95 -13.84 -15.27
C ILE A 22 -3.45 -15.27 -15.05
N LYS A 23 -2.52 -15.50 -14.10
CA LYS A 23 -2.08 -16.86 -13.72
C LYS A 23 -3.25 -17.73 -13.22
N LYS A 24 -4.30 -17.14 -12.68
CA LYS A 24 -5.53 -17.79 -12.22
C LYS A 24 -6.62 -17.85 -13.31
N ASN A 25 -6.26 -17.60 -14.58
CA ASN A 25 -7.13 -17.64 -15.74
C ASN A 25 -8.27 -16.62 -15.75
N TYR A 26 -8.08 -15.42 -15.14
CA TYR A 26 -8.97 -14.29 -15.32
C TYR A 26 -8.58 -13.48 -16.56
N ASP A 27 -9.56 -12.90 -17.24
CA ASP A 27 -9.36 -11.88 -18.29
C ASP A 27 -9.24 -10.50 -17.62
N VAL A 28 -8.06 -9.87 -17.74
CA VAL A 28 -7.73 -8.63 -17.02
C VAL A 28 -7.57 -7.47 -17.99
N ILE A 29 -8.27 -6.38 -17.71
CA ILE A 29 -8.10 -5.10 -18.40
C ILE A 29 -7.68 -4.05 -17.39
N PHE A 30 -6.59 -3.33 -17.69
CA PHE A 30 -6.13 -2.23 -16.85
C PHE A 30 -6.74 -0.91 -17.31
N PHE A 31 -7.45 -0.25 -16.43
CA PHE A 31 -7.95 1.12 -16.60
C PHE A 31 -6.96 2.06 -15.92
N VAL A 32 -5.98 2.52 -16.69
CA VAL A 32 -4.84 3.28 -16.16
C VAL A 32 -5.19 4.77 -16.07
N ILE A 33 -4.96 5.36 -14.90
CA ILE A 33 -5.21 6.78 -14.68
C ILE A 33 -4.11 7.58 -15.41
N LYS A 34 -4.52 8.48 -16.27
CA LYS A 34 -3.61 9.33 -17.06
C LYS A 34 -2.59 10.04 -16.16
N ASN A 35 -1.32 10.05 -16.59
CA ASN A 35 -0.18 10.66 -15.91
C ASN A 35 0.22 10.02 -14.56
N THR A 36 -0.27 8.81 -14.21
CA THR A 36 0.11 8.14 -12.96
C THR A 36 0.87 6.85 -13.17
N PHE A 37 0.84 6.27 -14.36
CA PHE A 37 1.42 4.96 -14.65
C PHE A 37 2.73 5.07 -15.45
N ASN A 38 3.59 4.06 -15.29
CA ASN A 38 4.77 3.88 -16.13
C ASN A 38 4.45 2.86 -17.23
N ASN A 39 4.52 3.28 -18.49
CA ASN A 39 4.21 2.46 -19.66
C ASN A 39 4.98 1.14 -19.69
N GLU A 40 6.22 1.11 -19.23
CA GLU A 40 7.06 -0.10 -19.22
C GLU A 40 6.43 -1.26 -18.43
N PHE A 41 5.71 -0.95 -17.34
CA PHE A 41 5.08 -1.98 -16.51
C PHE A 41 3.89 -2.64 -17.20
N TYR A 42 3.30 -1.98 -18.21
CA TYR A 42 2.06 -2.38 -18.85
C TYR A 42 2.24 -2.88 -20.29
N SER A 43 3.48 -3.01 -20.78
CA SER A 43 3.77 -3.34 -22.19
C SER A 43 3.10 -4.60 -22.72
N ASN A 44 2.80 -5.57 -21.85
CA ASN A 44 2.20 -6.87 -22.23
C ASN A 44 0.73 -7.00 -21.82
N PHE A 45 0.06 -5.88 -21.46
CA PHE A 45 -1.31 -5.92 -20.96
C PHE A 45 -2.26 -5.09 -21.82
N ARG A 46 -3.53 -5.49 -21.79
CA ARG A 46 -4.60 -4.66 -22.36
C ARG A 46 -4.85 -3.49 -21.43
N ILE A 47 -4.59 -2.28 -21.93
CA ILE A 47 -4.77 -1.03 -21.17
C ILE A 47 -5.82 -0.15 -21.82
N VAL A 48 -6.58 0.56 -21.01
CA VAL A 48 -7.51 1.63 -21.38
C VAL A 48 -7.18 2.84 -20.51
N GLU A 49 -6.79 3.94 -21.13
CA GLU A 49 -6.50 5.17 -20.40
C GLU A 49 -7.79 5.85 -19.93
N ILE A 50 -7.85 6.20 -18.65
CA ILE A 50 -8.97 6.94 -18.04
C ILE A 50 -8.50 8.24 -17.40
N LYS A 51 -9.43 9.19 -17.27
CA LYS A 51 -9.20 10.47 -16.59
C LYS A 51 -10.14 10.58 -15.41
N LEU A 52 -9.63 11.00 -14.25
CA LEU A 52 -10.43 11.17 -13.03
C LEU A 52 -11.37 12.39 -13.07
N ASN A 53 -11.35 13.18 -14.15
CA ASN A 53 -12.13 14.40 -14.26
C ASN A 53 -13.61 14.18 -14.62
N SER A 54 -14.02 12.96 -14.97
CA SER A 54 -15.41 12.62 -15.26
C SER A 54 -15.70 11.17 -14.85
N ILE A 55 -16.41 11.01 -13.75
CA ILE A 55 -16.85 9.72 -13.23
C ILE A 55 -17.79 9.01 -14.21
N LYS A 56 -18.69 9.76 -14.83
CA LYS A 56 -19.61 9.22 -15.83
C LYS A 56 -18.88 8.57 -17.00
N LYS A 57 -17.77 9.19 -17.47
CA LYS A 57 -16.95 8.60 -18.54
C LYS A 57 -16.25 7.32 -18.08
N ILE A 58 -15.81 7.26 -16.81
CA ILE A 58 -15.19 6.05 -16.27
C ILE A 58 -16.20 4.89 -16.28
N PHE A 59 -17.42 5.09 -15.77
CA PHE A 59 -18.45 4.05 -15.78
C PHE A 59 -18.78 3.61 -17.20
N LYS A 60 -19.03 4.55 -18.12
CA LYS A 60 -19.28 4.23 -19.53
C LYS A 60 -18.14 3.42 -20.15
N THR A 61 -16.90 3.78 -19.88
CA THR A 61 -15.73 3.05 -20.40
C THR A 61 -15.63 1.63 -19.84
N LEU A 62 -15.98 1.43 -18.57
CA LEU A 62 -16.05 0.09 -17.96
C LEU A 62 -17.15 -0.75 -18.60
N GLU A 63 -18.35 -0.20 -18.79
CA GLU A 63 -19.50 -0.85 -19.44
C GLU A 63 -19.20 -1.23 -20.88
N GLU A 64 -18.60 -0.33 -21.68
CA GLU A 64 -18.18 -0.59 -23.07
C GLU A 64 -17.14 -1.70 -23.20
N ASN A 65 -16.37 -1.97 -22.12
CA ASN A 65 -15.45 -3.09 -22.04
C ASN A 65 -16.05 -4.33 -21.34
N GLU A 66 -17.36 -4.32 -21.05
CA GLU A 66 -18.10 -5.42 -20.40
C GLU A 66 -17.52 -5.77 -19.01
N ILE A 67 -17.03 -4.78 -18.29
CA ILE A 67 -16.53 -4.95 -16.93
C ILE A 67 -17.67 -4.80 -15.93
N ASN A 68 -17.83 -5.80 -15.07
CA ASN A 68 -18.73 -5.77 -13.91
C ASN A 68 -18.01 -6.03 -12.58
N LYS A 69 -16.78 -6.50 -12.64
CA LYS A 69 -15.90 -6.74 -11.47
C LYS A 69 -14.70 -5.85 -11.52
N ILE A 70 -14.44 -5.13 -10.43
CA ILE A 70 -13.36 -4.15 -10.35
C ILE A 70 -12.45 -4.36 -9.15
N ILE A 71 -11.21 -3.97 -9.34
CA ILE A 71 -10.20 -3.81 -8.30
C ILE A 71 -9.65 -2.39 -8.39
N LEU A 72 -9.47 -1.73 -7.25
CA LEU A 72 -8.74 -0.48 -7.15
C LEU A 72 -7.34 -0.78 -6.61
N ALA A 73 -6.30 -0.34 -7.29
CA ALA A 73 -4.93 -0.58 -6.87
C ALA A 73 -3.95 0.52 -7.30
N GLY A 74 -2.89 0.67 -6.53
CA GLY A 74 -1.86 1.68 -6.78
C GLY A 74 -2.18 3.06 -6.20
N ASN A 75 -1.22 3.97 -6.30
CA ASN A 75 -1.36 5.32 -5.77
C ASN A 75 -2.28 6.16 -6.68
N ILE A 76 -3.45 6.52 -6.18
CA ILE A 76 -4.45 7.32 -6.91
C ILE A 76 -4.31 8.78 -6.43
N PRO A 77 -3.91 9.69 -7.32
CA PRO A 77 -3.79 11.10 -6.96
C PRO A 77 -5.18 11.70 -6.68
N ARG A 78 -5.26 12.58 -5.70
CA ARG A 78 -6.49 13.36 -5.47
C ARG A 78 -6.71 14.29 -6.66
N PRO A 79 -7.87 14.25 -7.32
CA PRO A 79 -8.16 15.15 -8.43
C PRO A 79 -8.18 16.60 -7.93
N SER A 80 -7.63 17.53 -8.72
CA SER A 80 -7.76 18.96 -8.47
C SER A 80 -9.17 19.43 -8.80
N LEU A 81 -9.73 20.31 -7.98
CA LEU A 81 -11.04 20.94 -8.26
C LEU A 81 -11.09 21.64 -9.63
N LYS A 82 -9.93 22.11 -10.12
CA LYS A 82 -9.83 22.80 -11.41
C LYS A 82 -9.98 21.86 -12.62
N ASP A 83 -9.75 20.56 -12.40
CA ASP A 83 -9.72 19.55 -13.46
C ASP A 83 -11.02 18.75 -13.56
N ILE A 84 -12.01 19.03 -12.68
CA ILE A 84 -13.27 18.30 -12.60
C ILE A 84 -14.25 18.83 -13.64
N ASN A 85 -14.77 17.94 -14.50
CA ASN A 85 -15.88 18.28 -15.39
C ASN A 85 -17.18 18.40 -14.59
N PHE A 86 -17.93 19.48 -14.83
CA PHE A 86 -19.17 19.77 -14.11
C PHE A 86 -20.37 18.96 -14.66
N ASP A 87 -20.27 17.62 -14.68
CA ASP A 87 -21.47 16.79 -14.76
C ASP A 87 -22.01 16.53 -13.35
N PHE A 88 -23.35 16.33 -13.23
CA PHE A 88 -24.01 16.20 -11.92
C PHE A 88 -23.44 15.04 -11.09
N GLU A 89 -23.11 13.92 -11.71
CA GLU A 89 -22.55 12.73 -11.02
C GLU A 89 -21.14 13.02 -10.51
N THR A 90 -20.33 13.71 -11.30
CA THR A 90 -18.96 14.10 -10.92
C THR A 90 -18.98 15.18 -9.85
N ILE A 91 -19.96 16.12 -9.87
CA ILE A 91 -20.12 17.13 -8.80
C ILE A 91 -20.52 16.48 -7.48
N ASP A 92 -21.48 15.55 -7.48
CA ASP A 92 -21.90 14.85 -6.26
C ASP A 92 -20.76 14.00 -5.68
N PHE A 93 -20.03 13.30 -6.54
CA PHE A 93 -18.82 12.59 -6.17
C PHE A 93 -17.74 13.53 -5.62
N ALA A 94 -17.46 14.63 -6.32
CA ALA A 94 -16.51 15.62 -5.86
C ALA A 94 -16.91 16.22 -4.50
N LYS A 95 -18.20 16.53 -4.29
CA LYS A 95 -18.69 16.99 -2.97
C LYS A 95 -18.43 15.95 -1.89
N LYS A 96 -18.78 14.69 -2.12
CA LYS A 96 -18.51 13.59 -1.18
C LYS A 96 -17.00 13.46 -0.89
N LEU A 97 -16.16 13.65 -1.90
CA LEU A 97 -14.70 13.58 -1.86
C LEU A 97 -14.06 14.75 -1.11
N PHE A 98 -14.56 15.99 -1.32
CA PHE A 98 -14.00 17.21 -0.76
C PHE A 98 -14.61 17.59 0.60
N LEU A 99 -15.88 17.19 0.86
CA LEU A 99 -16.52 17.38 2.15
C LEU A 99 -16.03 16.35 3.19
N SER A 100 -15.51 15.21 2.77
CA SER A 100 -14.79 14.32 3.68
C SER A 100 -13.46 14.97 4.05
N LYS A 101 -13.44 15.75 5.14
CA LYS A 101 -12.21 16.21 5.82
C LYS A 101 -11.43 15.04 6.44
N LYS A 102 -11.67 13.82 6.00
CA LYS A 102 -11.26 12.55 6.57
C LYS A 102 -10.16 11.93 5.70
N GLY A 103 -9.34 11.07 6.29
CA GLY A 103 -8.15 10.53 5.67
C GLY A 103 -8.38 9.73 4.37
N ASP A 104 -7.31 9.29 3.73
CA ASP A 104 -7.33 8.60 2.43
C ASP A 104 -8.19 7.32 2.43
N ASN A 105 -8.33 6.66 3.58
CA ASN A 105 -9.15 5.46 3.73
C ASN A 105 -10.65 5.74 3.53
N GLU A 106 -11.19 6.81 4.09
CA GLU A 106 -12.62 7.14 3.91
C GLU A 106 -12.93 7.56 2.48
N LEU A 107 -11.99 8.20 1.82
CA LEU A 107 -12.07 8.50 0.41
C LEU A 107 -12.21 7.22 -0.43
N LEU A 108 -11.35 6.24 -0.18
CA LEU A 108 -11.38 4.97 -0.90
C LEU A 108 -12.67 4.17 -0.61
N ILE A 109 -13.18 4.20 0.62
CA ILE A 109 -14.48 3.61 0.98
C ILE A 109 -15.62 4.31 0.23
N ALA A 110 -15.60 5.63 0.11
CA ALA A 110 -16.62 6.36 -0.65
C ALA A 110 -16.58 6.01 -2.14
N ILE A 111 -15.39 5.86 -2.71
CA ILE A 111 -15.20 5.43 -4.11
C ILE A 111 -15.75 4.01 -4.30
N THR A 112 -15.40 3.05 -3.45
CA THR A 112 -15.91 1.67 -3.58
C THR A 112 -17.41 1.60 -3.48
N LYS A 113 -18.04 2.34 -2.56
CA LYS A 113 -19.50 2.43 -2.43
C LYS A 113 -20.15 2.97 -3.70
N LEU A 114 -19.57 4.04 -4.30
CA LEU A 114 -20.09 4.61 -5.53
C LEU A 114 -20.07 3.59 -6.68
N PHE A 115 -19.01 2.80 -6.84
CA PHE A 115 -18.96 1.73 -7.84
C PHE A 115 -20.02 0.64 -7.56
N GLN A 116 -20.22 0.26 -6.30
CA GLN A 116 -21.23 -0.71 -5.91
C GLN A 116 -22.65 -0.19 -6.18
N GLU A 117 -22.95 1.08 -5.90
CA GLU A 117 -24.23 1.73 -6.21
C GLU A 117 -24.51 1.74 -7.72
N LYS A 118 -23.49 1.73 -8.55
CA LYS A 118 -23.59 1.63 -10.03
C LYS A 118 -23.60 0.19 -10.54
N GLY A 119 -23.62 -0.79 -9.67
CA GLY A 119 -23.74 -2.21 -10.03
C GLY A 119 -22.42 -2.93 -10.28
N PHE A 120 -21.28 -2.32 -10.00
CA PHE A 120 -19.98 -2.99 -10.07
C PHE A 120 -19.69 -3.78 -8.82
N GLU A 121 -19.20 -5.01 -8.96
CA GLU A 121 -18.70 -5.83 -7.86
C GLU A 121 -17.25 -5.42 -7.54
N TYR A 122 -17.01 -4.90 -6.32
CA TYR A 122 -15.66 -4.60 -5.85
C TYR A 122 -15.02 -5.85 -5.26
N LEU A 123 -13.90 -6.28 -5.85
CA LEU A 123 -13.17 -7.48 -5.43
C LEU A 123 -12.05 -7.16 -4.43
N ASN A 124 -11.96 -7.99 -3.39
CA ASN A 124 -10.80 -7.98 -2.49
C ASN A 124 -9.62 -8.68 -3.15
N TRP A 125 -8.72 -7.91 -3.73
CA TRP A 125 -7.56 -8.44 -4.45
C TRP A 125 -6.59 -9.26 -3.56
N LYS A 126 -6.58 -9.06 -2.21
CA LYS A 126 -5.75 -9.86 -1.29
C LYS A 126 -6.03 -11.36 -1.42
N GLU A 127 -7.27 -11.75 -1.65
CA GLU A 127 -7.68 -13.15 -1.80
C GLU A 127 -7.07 -13.82 -3.04
N TYR A 128 -6.69 -13.00 -4.01
CA TYR A 128 -6.08 -13.45 -5.26
C TYR A 128 -4.54 -13.39 -5.25
N CYS A 129 -3.94 -12.72 -4.27
CA CYS A 129 -2.53 -12.38 -4.23
C CYS A 129 -1.87 -12.72 -2.87
N THR A 130 -2.25 -13.84 -2.27
CA THR A 130 -1.76 -14.27 -0.94
C THR A 130 -0.24 -14.45 -0.89
N GLU A 131 0.39 -14.77 -2.02
CA GLU A 131 1.84 -14.93 -2.17
C GLU A 131 2.64 -13.64 -1.99
N LEU A 132 1.99 -12.46 -2.14
CA LEU A 132 2.61 -11.16 -1.89
C LEU A 132 2.81 -10.87 -0.40
N PHE A 133 2.20 -11.67 0.45
CA PHE A 133 2.30 -11.56 1.91
C PHE A 133 3.17 -12.67 2.49
N SER A 134 3.52 -12.57 3.76
CA SER A 134 4.24 -13.65 4.46
C SER A 134 3.49 -14.15 5.68
N SER A 135 3.46 -15.49 5.80
CA SER A 135 3.04 -16.20 7.02
C SER A 135 4.24 -16.70 7.83
N LYS A 136 5.47 -16.62 7.28
CA LYS A 136 6.70 -17.05 7.98
C LYS A 136 7.08 -16.00 9.02
N ASN A 137 7.59 -16.45 10.15
CA ASN A 137 8.04 -15.54 11.22
C ASN A 137 9.32 -14.78 10.83
N ASN A 138 10.27 -15.43 10.18
CA ASN A 138 11.47 -14.81 9.66
C ASN A 138 11.62 -15.11 8.15
N LEU A 139 11.93 -14.09 7.36
CA LEU A 139 12.04 -14.19 5.91
C LEU A 139 13.49 -14.21 5.43
N THR A 140 14.42 -13.78 6.26
CA THR A 140 15.83 -13.61 5.96
C THR A 140 16.71 -14.56 6.78
N ASN A 141 17.99 -14.68 6.37
CA ASN A 141 18.99 -15.46 7.10
C ASN A 141 19.37 -14.78 8.43
N SER A 142 19.32 -13.45 8.48
CA SER A 142 19.54 -12.68 9.72
C SER A 142 18.28 -12.70 10.57
N GLU A 143 18.44 -12.90 11.85
CA GLU A 143 17.37 -12.83 12.85
C GLU A 143 17.45 -11.53 13.64
N PRO A 144 16.31 -11.04 14.18
CA PRO A 144 16.30 -9.87 15.05
C PRO A 144 17.11 -10.11 16.34
N SER A 145 17.92 -9.15 16.74
CA SER A 145 18.61 -9.16 18.04
C SER A 145 17.62 -9.12 19.21
N LYS A 146 18.13 -9.31 20.42
CA LYS A 146 17.34 -9.14 21.64
C LYS A 146 16.83 -7.70 21.77
N GLU A 147 17.68 -6.74 21.48
CA GLU A 147 17.38 -5.31 21.48
C GLU A 147 16.32 -4.95 20.46
N ALA A 148 16.38 -5.52 19.24
CA ALA A 148 15.35 -5.36 18.22
C ALA A 148 13.98 -5.87 18.70
N ASN A 149 13.94 -7.00 19.41
CA ASN A 149 12.69 -7.53 19.98
C ASN A 149 12.14 -6.67 21.13
N LEU A 150 12.99 -6.04 21.95
CA LEU A 150 12.56 -5.04 22.95
C LEU A 150 11.97 -3.80 22.26
N ASN A 151 12.62 -3.31 21.21
CA ASN A 151 12.13 -2.22 20.38
C ASN A 151 10.77 -2.56 19.75
N LEU A 152 10.57 -3.79 19.25
CA LEU A 152 9.27 -4.26 18.73
C LEU A 152 8.20 -4.21 19.83
N SER A 153 8.48 -4.72 21.02
CA SER A 153 7.54 -4.72 22.15
C SER A 153 7.10 -3.30 22.50
N LYS A 154 8.03 -2.35 22.49
CA LYS A 154 7.73 -0.91 22.65
C LYS A 154 6.81 -0.38 21.56
N ALA A 155 7.11 -0.71 20.29
CA ALA A 155 6.32 -0.27 19.15
C ALA A 155 4.90 -0.82 19.18
N LEU A 156 4.70 -2.10 19.52
CA LEU A 156 3.37 -2.72 19.61
C LEU A 156 2.48 -2.04 20.65
N ASN A 157 3.05 -1.68 21.79
CA ASN A 157 2.32 -0.95 22.82
C ASN A 157 1.86 0.45 22.30
N ILE A 158 2.69 1.09 21.50
CA ILE A 158 2.34 2.38 20.87
C ILE A 158 1.26 2.19 19.82
N PHE A 159 1.40 1.23 18.90
CA PHE A 159 0.39 0.96 17.90
C PHE A 159 -0.99 0.66 18.53
N LYS A 160 -1.02 -0.05 19.64
CA LYS A 160 -2.27 -0.32 20.39
C LYS A 160 -2.99 0.97 20.82
N ASN A 161 -2.24 1.98 21.23
CA ASN A 161 -2.80 3.25 21.71
C ASN A 161 -3.09 4.25 20.59
N TYR A 162 -2.25 4.28 19.56
CA TYR A 162 -2.34 5.24 18.44
C TYR A 162 -3.02 4.68 17.20
N GLY A 163 -3.24 3.38 17.12
CA GLY A 163 -3.75 2.72 15.92
C GLY A 163 -5.16 3.14 15.49
N ASN A 164 -5.91 3.80 16.39
CA ASN A 164 -7.22 4.38 16.09
C ASN A 164 -7.14 5.78 15.46
N LEU A 165 -5.97 6.40 15.51
CA LEU A 165 -5.71 7.68 14.87
C LEU A 165 -5.24 7.38 13.43
N ASP A 166 -5.85 8.00 12.45
CA ASP A 166 -5.47 7.85 11.03
C ASP A 166 -4.16 8.61 10.74
N ILE A 167 -3.05 8.21 11.41
CA ILE A 167 -1.75 8.85 11.27
C ILE A 167 -0.94 8.04 10.24
N GLY A 168 0.05 7.29 10.61
CA GLY A 168 0.89 6.52 9.70
C GLY A 168 0.85 5.01 10.00
N GLN A 169 1.58 4.26 9.21
CA GLN A 169 1.68 2.80 9.32
C GLN A 169 3.05 2.33 9.81
N SER A 170 4.00 3.27 10.03
CA SER A 170 5.38 2.97 10.34
C SER A 170 5.86 3.69 11.61
N LEU A 171 6.70 3.00 12.37
CA LEU A 171 7.43 3.50 13.53
C LEU A 171 8.92 3.21 13.38
N ILE A 172 9.76 4.11 13.85
CA ILE A 172 11.19 3.86 14.08
C ILE A 172 11.45 3.87 15.59
N VAL A 173 12.06 2.80 16.08
CA VAL A 173 12.41 2.65 17.50
C VAL A 173 13.88 2.25 17.62
N GLN A 174 14.60 2.86 18.55
CA GLN A 174 15.98 2.56 18.94
C GLN A 174 16.09 2.69 20.45
N ASN A 175 16.80 1.78 21.13
CA ASN A 175 17.00 1.80 22.58
C ASN A 175 15.67 1.91 23.35
N GLU A 176 14.61 1.26 22.88
CA GLU A 176 13.22 1.36 23.39
C GLU A 176 12.63 2.80 23.37
N ILE A 177 13.27 3.72 22.61
CA ILE A 177 12.80 5.10 22.40
C ILE A 177 12.25 5.21 20.98
N VAL A 178 11.06 5.81 20.83
CA VAL A 178 10.47 6.14 19.53
C VAL A 178 11.20 7.33 18.94
N LEU A 179 11.93 7.12 17.86
CA LEU A 179 12.57 8.21 17.11
C LEU A 179 11.58 8.92 16.19
N GLY A 180 10.57 8.20 15.70
CA GLY A 180 9.56 8.81 14.87
C GLY A 180 8.38 7.90 14.56
N LEU A 181 7.24 8.54 14.35
CA LEU A 181 6.01 7.98 13.83
C LEU A 181 5.78 8.57 12.43
N GLU A 182 5.43 7.73 11.47
CA GLU A 182 5.07 8.14 10.12
C GLU A 182 3.82 9.03 10.14
N ALA A 183 3.89 10.13 9.40
CA ALA A 183 2.76 11.01 9.14
C ALA A 183 2.62 11.25 7.62
N ALA A 184 2.27 12.45 7.20
CA ALA A 184 2.09 12.79 5.78
C ALA A 184 3.37 12.71 4.93
N GLU A 185 4.55 12.63 5.56
CA GLU A 185 5.85 12.54 4.87
C GLU A 185 6.09 11.18 4.21
N GLY A 186 5.48 10.11 4.72
CA GLY A 186 5.66 8.73 4.27
C GLY A 186 6.91 8.03 4.82
N THR A 187 6.98 6.70 4.64
CA THR A 187 8.00 5.84 5.24
C THR A 187 9.43 6.22 4.85
N ASP A 188 9.68 6.58 3.59
CA ASP A 188 11.03 6.89 3.11
C ASP A 188 11.64 8.08 3.86
N LYS A 189 10.88 9.17 4.00
CA LYS A 189 11.32 10.36 4.74
C LYS A 189 11.38 10.13 6.24
N LEU A 190 10.51 9.28 6.79
CA LEU A 190 10.60 8.85 8.18
C LEU A 190 11.95 8.18 8.46
N ILE A 191 12.36 7.21 7.64
CA ILE A 191 13.64 6.51 7.79
C ILE A 191 14.81 7.50 7.82
N ILE A 192 14.84 8.40 6.83
CA ILE A 192 15.93 9.38 6.70
C ILE A 192 15.98 10.34 7.90
N ARG A 193 14.86 10.98 8.26
CA ARG A 193 14.87 11.97 9.37
C ARG A 193 15.15 11.35 10.73
N CYS A 194 14.76 10.09 10.94
CA CYS A 194 15.05 9.39 12.19
C CYS A 194 16.51 8.94 12.30
N ALA A 195 17.23 8.81 11.19
CA ALA A 195 18.65 8.50 11.21
C ALA A 195 19.46 9.57 11.94
N ASP A 196 19.12 10.85 11.78
CA ASP A 196 19.78 11.98 12.45
C ASP A 196 19.48 12.03 13.97
N LEU A 197 18.45 11.31 14.42
CA LEU A 197 18.06 11.24 15.83
C LEU A 197 18.68 10.04 16.57
N LYS A 198 19.37 9.16 15.85
CA LYS A 198 19.99 7.97 16.44
C LYS A 198 21.09 8.34 17.42
N THR A 199 21.15 7.59 18.52
CA THR A 199 22.18 7.72 19.54
C THR A 199 23.02 6.43 19.63
N ASN A 200 24.03 6.42 20.50
CA ASN A 200 24.77 5.22 20.80
C ASN A 200 23.86 4.13 21.38
N GLY A 201 24.08 2.87 20.99
CA GLY A 201 23.29 1.72 21.42
C GLY A 201 23.00 0.76 20.28
N ASP A 202 21.77 0.24 20.22
CA ASP A 202 21.36 -0.62 19.12
C ASP A 202 21.24 0.13 17.79
N LYS A 203 21.08 -0.60 16.68
CA LYS A 203 20.98 0.04 15.35
C LYS A 203 19.62 0.67 15.08
N GLY A 204 18.62 0.41 15.91
CA GLY A 204 17.24 0.79 15.64
C GLY A 204 16.59 -0.07 14.55
N ILE A 205 15.27 -0.04 14.54
CA ILE A 205 14.45 -0.87 13.65
C ILE A 205 13.29 -0.06 13.07
N LEU A 206 12.86 -0.46 11.88
CA LEU A 206 11.57 -0.06 11.31
C LEU A 206 10.50 -1.08 11.71
N ILE A 207 9.33 -0.62 12.12
CA ILE A 207 8.15 -1.47 12.33
C ILE A 207 7.03 -0.96 11.43
N LYS A 208 6.39 -1.87 10.68
CA LYS A 208 5.32 -1.52 9.76
C LYS A 208 4.08 -2.37 9.99
N ALA A 209 2.95 -1.70 10.32
CA ALA A 209 1.68 -2.33 10.66
C ALA A 209 0.50 -1.67 9.94
N SER A 210 -0.56 -2.44 9.71
CA SER A 210 -1.85 -1.88 9.27
C SER A 210 -2.46 -1.02 10.37
N LYS A 211 -3.26 -0.02 10.02
CA LYS A 211 -4.03 0.77 10.99
C LYS A 211 -5.14 -0.09 11.61
N TYR A 212 -5.55 0.19 12.86
CA TYR A 212 -6.50 -0.69 13.59
C TYR A 212 -7.91 -0.67 13.02
N ASN A 213 -8.38 0.46 12.50
CA ASN A 213 -9.77 0.66 12.06
C ASN A 213 -9.93 0.79 10.54
N GLN A 214 -8.93 0.35 9.75
CA GLN A 214 -9.01 0.45 8.30
C GLN A 214 -9.45 -0.86 7.65
N SER A 215 -10.15 -0.74 6.51
CA SER A 215 -10.32 -1.89 5.62
C SER A 215 -8.92 -2.30 5.12
N ASN A 216 -8.48 -3.50 5.51
CA ASN A 216 -7.18 -4.09 5.11
C ASN A 216 -7.04 -4.33 3.59
N ILE A 217 -7.87 -3.69 2.77
CA ILE A 217 -7.94 -3.91 1.32
C ILE A 217 -7.38 -2.73 0.55
N LEU A 218 -7.56 -1.52 1.08
CA LEU A 218 -7.35 -0.29 0.32
C LEU A 218 -6.02 0.40 0.64
N ASP A 219 -5.60 0.37 1.90
CA ASP A 219 -4.35 0.99 2.37
C ASP A 219 -3.50 -0.05 3.12
N ILE A 220 -2.78 -0.87 2.35
CA ILE A 220 -1.95 -1.95 2.88
C ILE A 220 -0.52 -1.45 3.06
N PRO A 221 0.06 -1.59 4.27
CA PRO A 221 1.46 -1.30 4.48
C PRO A 221 2.32 -2.11 3.52
N THR A 222 3.31 -1.47 2.96
CA THR A 222 4.13 -2.06 1.89
C THR A 222 5.60 -1.80 2.15
N ILE A 223 6.44 -2.81 1.92
CA ILE A 223 7.89 -2.70 1.83
C ILE A 223 8.37 -3.19 0.46
N GLY A 224 9.57 -2.78 0.07
CA GLY A 224 10.24 -3.22 -1.15
C GLY A 224 11.72 -2.85 -1.11
N LYS A 225 12.44 -3.06 -2.21
CA LYS A 225 13.88 -2.78 -2.31
C LYS A 225 14.25 -1.40 -1.81
N LYS A 226 13.51 -0.36 -2.23
CA LYS A 226 13.80 1.03 -1.83
C LYS A 226 13.75 1.23 -0.31
N THR A 227 12.78 0.62 0.37
CA THR A 227 12.70 0.66 1.84
C THR A 227 13.96 0.05 2.46
N LEU A 228 14.41 -1.12 1.94
CA LEU A 228 15.59 -1.78 2.46
C LEU A 228 16.88 -1.02 2.16
N GLU A 229 17.02 -0.45 0.97
CA GLU A 229 18.15 0.41 0.61
C GLU A 229 18.30 1.57 1.61
N LEU A 230 17.20 2.25 1.92
CA LEU A 230 17.20 3.32 2.92
C LEU A 230 17.56 2.83 4.33
N LEU A 231 17.07 1.65 4.74
CA LEU A 231 17.44 1.07 6.04
C LEU A 231 18.95 0.73 6.09
N ILE A 232 19.49 0.18 5.00
CA ILE A 232 20.92 -0.16 4.87
C ILE A 232 21.77 1.09 4.91
N GLU A 233 21.47 2.10 4.08
CA GLU A 233 22.17 3.37 4.00
C GLU A 233 22.22 4.12 5.33
N ASN A 234 21.16 3.98 6.15
CA ASN A 234 21.04 4.63 7.44
C ASN A 234 21.37 3.70 8.63
N ASN A 235 22.02 2.54 8.35
CA ASN A 235 22.53 1.62 9.34
C ASN A 235 21.46 1.15 10.37
N TYR A 236 20.25 0.83 9.92
CA TYR A 236 19.24 0.13 10.73
C TYR A 236 19.51 -1.37 10.75
N GLU A 237 19.03 -2.07 11.79
CA GLU A 237 19.21 -3.53 11.94
C GLU A 237 18.28 -4.31 11.01
N GLY A 238 17.05 -3.82 10.81
CA GLY A 238 16.06 -4.49 9.99
C GLY A 238 14.66 -3.91 10.10
N VAL A 239 13.70 -4.70 9.66
CA VAL A 239 12.29 -4.34 9.66
C VAL A 239 11.41 -5.46 10.18
N PHE A 240 10.50 -5.11 11.09
CA PHE A 240 9.35 -5.94 11.43
C PHE A 240 8.13 -5.52 10.63
N ILE A 241 7.43 -6.49 10.05
CA ILE A 241 6.20 -6.29 9.29
C ILE A 241 5.06 -7.10 9.86
N GLU A 242 3.84 -6.59 9.80
CA GLU A 242 2.66 -7.31 10.26
C GLU A 242 2.41 -8.54 9.39
N LYS A 243 2.32 -9.72 10.04
CA LYS A 243 2.12 -11.02 9.41
C LYS A 243 0.84 -11.03 8.60
N GLN A 244 0.92 -11.46 7.33
CA GLN A 244 -0.20 -11.53 6.39
C GLN A 244 -0.89 -10.18 6.08
N ASN A 245 -0.41 -9.06 6.61
CA ASN A 245 -1.00 -7.74 6.44
C ASN A 245 -0.04 -6.68 5.89
N CYS A 246 1.21 -7.02 5.66
CA CYS A 246 2.18 -6.16 4.97
C CYS A 246 2.59 -6.78 3.64
N LEU A 247 2.49 -5.98 2.59
CA LEU A 247 2.86 -6.36 1.23
C LEU A 247 4.38 -6.27 1.03
N ILE A 248 4.94 -7.23 0.30
CA ILE A 248 6.35 -7.21 -0.08
C ILE A 248 6.44 -7.15 -1.61
N ILE A 249 6.82 -5.99 -2.12
CA ILE A 249 7.02 -5.77 -3.56
C ILE A 249 8.31 -6.46 -4.01
N ASP A 250 8.27 -7.14 -5.17
CA ASP A 250 9.40 -7.90 -5.72
C ASP A 250 10.02 -8.79 -4.62
N LYS A 251 9.21 -9.66 -4.00
CA LYS A 251 9.49 -10.33 -2.72
C LYS A 251 10.82 -11.05 -2.69
N ASP A 252 11.11 -11.88 -3.69
CA ASP A 252 12.36 -12.66 -3.73
C ASP A 252 13.57 -11.74 -3.84
N ASP A 253 13.52 -10.74 -4.70
CA ASP A 253 14.59 -9.76 -4.85
C ASP A 253 14.79 -8.90 -3.59
N THR A 254 13.69 -8.56 -2.92
CA THR A 254 13.71 -7.79 -1.66
C THR A 254 14.37 -8.62 -0.55
N ILE A 255 14.02 -9.89 -0.43
CA ILE A 255 14.64 -10.81 0.54
C ILE A 255 16.13 -11.05 0.23
N ASN A 256 16.46 -11.23 -1.06
CA ASN A 256 17.86 -11.42 -1.49
C ASN A 256 18.73 -10.20 -1.15
N LEU A 257 18.20 -8.98 -1.38
CA LEU A 257 18.89 -7.75 -0.98
C LEU A 257 19.14 -7.71 0.53
N ALA A 258 18.13 -8.01 1.34
CA ALA A 258 18.25 -8.04 2.80
C ALA A 258 19.33 -9.03 3.26
N ASN A 259 19.31 -10.26 2.72
CA ASN A 259 20.30 -11.30 3.02
C ASN A 259 21.72 -10.87 2.66
N SER A 260 21.90 -10.21 1.50
CA SER A 260 23.21 -9.74 1.04
C SER A 260 23.83 -8.67 1.94
N LYS A 261 23.03 -8.02 2.76
CA LYS A 261 23.42 -6.91 3.66
C LYS A 261 23.24 -7.24 5.15
N ASN A 262 22.93 -8.50 5.47
CA ASN A 262 22.66 -8.95 6.84
C ASN A 262 21.57 -8.14 7.56
N LEU A 263 20.55 -7.69 6.81
CA LEU A 263 19.40 -6.99 7.33
C LEU A 263 18.28 -8.01 7.59
N PHE A 264 17.62 -7.99 8.75
CA PHE A 264 16.50 -8.88 8.97
C PHE A 264 15.18 -8.32 8.39
N ILE A 265 14.34 -9.25 7.92
CA ILE A 265 12.90 -9.02 7.67
C ILE A 265 12.16 -10.08 8.47
N SER A 266 11.51 -9.68 9.54
CA SER A 266 10.72 -10.55 10.41
C SER A 266 9.28 -10.10 10.51
N THR A 267 8.39 -11.05 10.85
CA THR A 267 6.98 -10.73 11.02
C THR A 267 6.59 -10.73 12.49
N PHE A 268 5.54 -9.99 12.79
CA PHE A 268 4.88 -10.04 14.10
C PHE A 268 3.37 -10.18 13.93
N GLU A 269 2.71 -10.69 14.94
CA GLU A 269 1.26 -10.72 15.04
C GLU A 269 0.79 -9.51 15.87
N LYS A 270 -0.21 -8.81 15.37
CA LYS A 270 -0.80 -7.67 16.04
C LYS A 270 -1.63 -8.16 17.23
N ILE A 271 -1.42 -7.58 18.39
CA ILE A 271 -2.10 -7.92 19.64
C ILE A 271 -3.44 -7.18 19.74
#